data_dd0312fdcfd631626ac098c509fadebd
#
_entry.id   dd0312fdcfd631626ac098c509fadebd
#
_cell.length_a   1.000
_cell.length_b   1.000
_cell.length_c   1.000
_cell.angle_alpha   90.00
_cell.angle_beta   90.00
_cell.angle_gamma   90.00
#
_symmetry.space_group_name_H-M   'P 1'
#
loop_
_entity.id
_entity.type
_entity.pdbx_description
1 polymer ?
#
loop_
_entity_poly.entity_id
_entity_poly.type
_entity_poly.pdbx_seq_one_letter_code
_entity_poly.pdbx_strand_id
1 'polypeptide(L)'
;MASQEGDKIQSRAPHVDMVFGPQTLHRLPELYDQSTKQLDVKPKNRIGVVDVSFPSIEKFDFLPEPKVEGFKAFVSIMEGCSKYCSFCVVPYTRGEEISRPLDDVLAEIDSLASQGVREVTLLGQNVNGYRGEKHDGTICRFSELLHYVAHVDGIERIRYTTSHPLEFSDDIIEAYAKIPKLVSHLHLPVQSGSNAILAAMKRNH
;
A
#
# COMPACT_ATOMS: atom_id res chain seq x y z
N MET A 1 -13.32 6.60 2.50
CA MET A 1 -14.54 6.98 3.26
C MET A 1 -14.31 6.92 4.77
N ALA A 2 -14.01 5.75 5.38
CA ALA A 2 -13.82 5.67 6.83
C ALA A 2 -12.84 6.72 7.37
N SER A 3 -11.63 6.76 6.85
CA SER A 3 -10.60 7.74 7.27
C SER A 3 -10.95 9.22 7.00
N GLN A 4 -11.95 9.50 6.17
CA GLN A 4 -12.40 10.87 5.91
C GLN A 4 -13.58 11.31 6.76
N GLU A 5 -14.50 10.41 7.02
CA GLU A 5 -15.80 10.75 7.61
C GLU A 5 -15.96 10.26 9.06
N GLY A 6 -15.18 9.26 9.49
CA GLY A 6 -15.12 8.80 10.86
C GLY A 6 -16.50 8.75 11.55
N ASP A 7 -16.66 9.56 12.60
CA ASP A 7 -17.89 9.66 13.40
C ASP A 7 -19.15 10.05 12.60
N LYS A 8 -18.97 10.76 11.46
CA LYS A 8 -20.11 11.11 10.61
C LYS A 8 -20.77 9.90 9.95
N ILE A 9 -20.03 8.80 9.77
CA ILE A 9 -20.60 7.56 9.24
C ILE A 9 -21.62 7.02 10.25
N GLN A 10 -21.27 6.96 11.53
CA GLN A 10 -22.17 6.46 12.57
C GLN A 10 -23.41 7.34 12.75
N SER A 11 -23.27 8.66 12.68
CA SER A 11 -24.41 9.56 12.76
C SER A 11 -25.40 9.40 11.61
N ARG A 12 -24.93 9.04 10.39
CA ARG A 12 -25.76 8.78 9.21
C ARG A 12 -26.27 7.34 9.15
N ALA A 13 -25.52 6.40 9.72
CA ALA A 13 -25.79 4.98 9.69
C ALA A 13 -25.67 4.38 11.10
N PRO A 14 -26.66 4.60 11.99
CA PRO A 14 -26.62 4.16 13.39
C PRO A 14 -26.53 2.64 13.61
N HIS A 15 -26.69 1.86 12.54
CA HIS A 15 -26.52 0.40 12.53
C HIS A 15 -25.07 -0.07 12.30
N VAL A 16 -24.15 0.87 12.08
CA VAL A 16 -22.72 0.58 11.94
C VAL A 16 -22.10 0.59 13.33
N ASP A 17 -21.66 -0.57 13.78
CA ASP A 17 -21.06 -0.75 15.11
C ASP A 17 -19.58 -0.32 15.17
N MET A 18 -18.85 -0.43 14.04
CA MET A 18 -17.43 -0.09 13.97
C MET A 18 -17.08 0.67 12.68
N VAL A 19 -16.21 1.68 12.82
CA VAL A 19 -15.60 2.40 11.68
C VAL A 19 -14.10 2.46 11.90
N PHE A 20 -13.32 1.92 10.99
CA PHE A 20 -11.86 1.93 11.10
C PHE A 20 -11.20 2.21 9.75
N GLY A 21 -10.00 2.79 9.83
CA GLY A 21 -9.17 3.08 8.67
C GLY A 21 -8.32 1.86 8.24
N PRO A 22 -7.72 1.90 7.05
CA PRO A 22 -6.82 0.83 6.61
C PRO A 22 -5.58 0.69 7.51
N GLN A 23 -5.15 1.78 8.16
CA GLN A 23 -4.00 1.80 9.06
C GLN A 23 -4.26 1.08 10.39
N THR A 24 -5.52 0.92 10.78
CA THR A 24 -5.92 0.28 12.04
C THR A 24 -6.55 -1.10 11.85
N LEU A 25 -6.44 -1.67 10.64
CA LEU A 25 -7.02 -2.98 10.31
C LEU A 25 -6.47 -4.10 11.21
N HIS A 26 -5.21 -4.06 11.60
CA HIS A 26 -4.58 -5.02 12.51
C HIS A 26 -5.23 -5.03 13.91
N ARG A 27 -5.87 -3.93 14.31
CA ARG A 27 -6.59 -3.79 15.58
C ARG A 27 -8.05 -4.27 15.53
N LEU A 28 -8.48 -4.85 14.40
CA LEU A 28 -9.84 -5.32 14.22
C LEU A 28 -10.36 -6.25 15.35
N PRO A 29 -9.58 -7.23 15.86
CA PRO A 29 -10.03 -8.05 16.98
C PRO A 29 -10.33 -7.23 18.23
N GLU A 30 -9.49 -6.26 18.55
CA GLU A 30 -9.65 -5.34 19.69
C GLU A 30 -10.91 -4.46 19.54
N LEU A 31 -11.10 -3.89 18.35
CA LEU A 31 -12.25 -3.06 18.03
C LEU A 31 -13.57 -3.88 18.08
N TYR A 32 -13.50 -5.13 17.61
CA TYR A 32 -14.64 -6.06 17.70
C TYR A 32 -15.00 -6.35 19.15
N ASP A 33 -14.02 -6.65 20.01
CA ASP A 33 -14.26 -6.89 21.44
C ASP A 33 -14.84 -5.66 22.15
N GLN A 34 -14.38 -4.47 21.77
CA GLN A 34 -14.96 -3.21 22.29
C GLN A 34 -16.41 -3.02 21.85
N SER A 35 -16.72 -3.32 20.60
CA SER A 35 -18.06 -3.22 20.05
C SER A 35 -19.00 -4.23 20.70
N THR A 36 -18.56 -5.48 20.88
CA THR A 36 -19.38 -6.56 21.47
C THR A 36 -19.73 -6.31 22.93
N LYS A 37 -18.85 -5.67 23.72
CA LYS A 37 -19.14 -5.25 25.11
C LYS A 37 -20.31 -4.29 25.20
N GLN A 38 -20.71 -3.65 24.10
CA GLN A 38 -21.85 -2.74 24.05
C GLN A 38 -23.15 -3.41 23.56
N LEU A 39 -23.14 -4.72 23.25
CA LEU A 39 -24.33 -5.43 22.78
C LEU A 39 -25.45 -5.45 23.82
N ASP A 40 -25.11 -5.43 25.11
CA ASP A 40 -26.09 -5.38 26.22
C ASP A 40 -26.71 -3.97 26.43
N VAL A 41 -26.19 -2.96 25.73
CA VAL A 41 -26.74 -1.59 25.77
C VAL A 41 -27.83 -1.45 24.72
N LYS A 42 -28.93 -0.77 25.08
CA LYS A 42 -30.02 -0.50 24.13
C LYS A 42 -29.47 0.16 22.85
N PRO A 43 -29.94 -0.23 21.65
CA PRO A 43 -29.38 0.25 20.36
C PRO A 43 -29.26 1.78 20.26
N LYS A 44 -30.22 2.54 20.85
CA LYS A 44 -30.19 4.01 20.87
C LYS A 44 -29.05 4.62 21.69
N ASN A 45 -28.44 3.85 22.58
CA ASN A 45 -27.40 4.30 23.51
C ASN A 45 -26.02 3.69 23.17
N ARG A 46 -25.92 2.90 22.11
CA ARG A 46 -24.63 2.36 21.64
C ARG A 46 -23.78 3.47 21.06
N ILE A 47 -22.56 3.58 21.55
CA ILE A 47 -21.54 4.46 20.98
C ILE A 47 -20.72 3.58 20.07
N GLY A 48 -20.80 3.78 18.76
CA GLY A 48 -19.99 3.00 17.82
C GLY A 48 -18.49 3.23 18.05
N VAL A 49 -17.71 2.21 17.78
CA VAL A 49 -16.25 2.26 17.89
C VAL A 49 -15.69 2.89 16.62
N VAL A 50 -14.92 3.97 16.76
CA VAL A 50 -14.25 4.65 15.63
C VAL A 50 -12.75 4.69 15.86
N ASP A 51 -11.98 4.11 14.96
CA ASP A 51 -10.53 4.21 14.94
C ASP A 51 -10.02 4.50 13.53
N VAL A 52 -9.82 5.77 13.25
CA VAL A 52 -9.26 6.27 11.98
C VAL A 52 -7.89 6.92 12.19
N SER A 53 -7.21 6.54 13.27
CA SER A 53 -5.87 7.03 13.59
C SER A 53 -4.82 6.56 12.56
N PHE A 54 -3.69 7.24 12.53
CA PHE A 54 -2.53 6.93 11.70
C PHE A 54 -1.36 6.57 12.61
N PRO A 55 -1.30 5.33 13.14
CA PRO A 55 -0.13 4.90 13.87
C PRO A 55 1.08 4.88 12.93
N SER A 56 2.18 5.52 13.35
CA SER A 56 3.44 5.44 12.62
C SER A 56 4.06 4.05 12.82
N ILE A 57 4.30 3.28 11.78
CA ILE A 57 5.14 2.05 11.76
C ILE A 57 4.43 0.72 12.06
N GLU A 58 3.53 0.62 13.02
CA GLU A 58 2.95 -0.67 13.48
C GLU A 58 2.22 -1.50 12.41
N LYS A 59 1.87 -0.89 11.29
CA LYS A 59 1.01 -1.52 10.28
C LYS A 59 1.65 -2.71 9.56
N PHE A 60 2.93 -2.63 9.27
CA PHE A 60 3.62 -3.72 8.54
C PHE A 60 4.05 -4.84 9.48
N ASP A 61 4.29 -4.53 10.75
CA ASP A 61 4.77 -5.49 11.75
C ASP A 61 3.71 -6.50 12.19
N PHE A 62 2.43 -6.18 12.02
CA PHE A 62 1.29 -7.01 12.44
C PHE A 62 0.50 -7.61 11.27
N LEU A 63 1.07 -7.66 10.07
CA LEU A 63 0.43 -8.37 8.97
C LEU A 63 0.47 -9.88 9.26
N PRO A 64 -0.67 -10.59 9.10
CA PRO A 64 -0.67 -12.05 9.23
C PRO A 64 0.20 -12.65 8.13
N GLU A 65 0.76 -13.83 8.40
CA GLU A 65 1.47 -14.57 7.37
C GLU A 65 0.59 -14.74 6.13
N PRO A 66 1.11 -14.40 4.93
CA PRO A 66 0.32 -14.45 3.72
C PRO A 66 -0.08 -15.90 3.41
N LYS A 67 -1.40 -16.12 3.27
CA LYS A 67 -1.92 -17.40 2.77
C LYS A 67 -1.99 -17.35 1.26
N VAL A 68 -1.38 -18.32 0.63
CA VAL A 68 -1.33 -18.43 -0.83
C VAL A 68 -2.56 -19.17 -1.34
N GLU A 69 -3.31 -18.52 -2.23
CA GLU A 69 -4.34 -19.16 -3.05
C GLU A 69 -3.90 -19.10 -4.52
N GLY A 70 -3.33 -20.19 -5.02
CA GLY A 70 -2.81 -20.27 -6.39
C GLY A 70 -1.36 -19.82 -6.53
N PHE A 71 -0.98 -19.36 -7.71
CA PHE A 71 0.42 -19.04 -8.08
C PHE A 71 0.74 -17.55 -8.18
N LYS A 72 -0.18 -16.69 -7.74
CA LYS A 72 -0.03 -15.23 -7.76
C LYS A 72 -0.20 -14.65 -6.36
N ALA A 73 0.58 -13.64 -6.03
CA ALA A 73 0.45 -12.90 -4.79
C ALA A 73 0.59 -11.38 -4.99
N PHE A 74 -0.01 -10.64 -4.07
CA PHE A 74 0.17 -9.20 -3.95
C PHE A 74 1.07 -8.92 -2.76
N VAL A 75 2.07 -8.07 -2.95
CA VAL A 75 3.02 -7.67 -1.91
C VAL A 75 3.02 -6.15 -1.78
N SER A 76 2.57 -5.65 -0.64
CA SER A 76 2.64 -4.22 -0.33
C SER A 76 4.08 -3.84 0.00
N ILE A 77 4.70 -3.00 -0.81
CA ILE A 77 6.08 -2.53 -0.62
C ILE A 77 6.16 -1.15 0.01
N MET A 78 5.09 -0.38 -0.09
CA MET A 78 5.01 0.96 0.47
C MET A 78 3.55 1.38 0.67
N GLU A 79 3.31 2.37 1.50
CA GLU A 79 2.01 2.97 1.73
C GLU A 79 2.08 4.49 1.81
N GLY A 80 0.91 5.14 1.59
CA GLY A 80 0.79 6.59 1.57
C GLY A 80 1.30 7.21 0.27
N CYS A 81 1.20 8.54 0.19
CA CYS A 81 1.73 9.30 -0.96
C CYS A 81 1.90 10.77 -0.57
N SER A 82 3.11 11.31 -0.78
CA SER A 82 3.45 12.69 -0.45
C SER A 82 3.41 13.65 -1.67
N LYS A 83 2.69 13.27 -2.74
CA LYS A 83 2.60 14.10 -3.95
C LYS A 83 1.56 15.22 -3.85
N TYR A 84 0.55 15.09 -3.01
CA TYR A 84 -0.49 16.10 -2.76
C TYR A 84 -1.13 16.67 -4.04
N CYS A 85 -1.38 15.81 -5.05
CA CYS A 85 -2.13 16.19 -6.24
C CYS A 85 -3.50 16.75 -5.84
N SER A 86 -3.95 17.86 -6.48
CA SER A 86 -5.09 18.66 -6.02
C SER A 86 -6.45 17.91 -5.96
N PHE A 87 -6.59 16.82 -6.67
CA PHE A 87 -7.80 15.98 -6.69
C PHE A 87 -7.70 14.71 -5.83
N CYS A 88 -6.52 14.46 -5.23
CA CYS A 88 -6.21 13.18 -4.60
C CYS A 88 -6.40 13.23 -3.08
N VAL A 89 -7.14 12.26 -2.55
CA VAL A 89 -7.42 12.12 -1.13
C VAL A 89 -6.37 11.26 -0.39
N VAL A 90 -5.50 10.57 -1.11
CA VAL A 90 -4.57 9.58 -0.54
C VAL A 90 -3.72 10.13 0.61
N PRO A 91 -3.06 11.30 0.53
CA PRO A 91 -2.30 11.83 1.65
C PRO A 91 -3.11 11.98 2.95
N TYR A 92 -4.39 12.28 2.81
CA TYR A 92 -5.31 12.49 3.95
C TYR A 92 -5.95 11.22 4.49
N THR A 93 -5.89 10.12 3.75
CA THR A 93 -6.55 8.85 4.11
C THR A 93 -5.58 7.69 4.29
N ARG A 94 -4.35 7.82 3.78
CA ARG A 94 -3.28 6.83 3.87
C ARG A 94 -2.01 7.38 4.53
N GLY A 95 -1.96 8.70 4.73
CA GLY A 95 -0.80 9.39 5.28
C GLY A 95 0.29 9.63 4.25
N GLU A 96 1.44 10.07 4.75
CA GLU A 96 2.65 10.27 3.97
C GLU A 96 3.25 8.95 3.47
N GLU A 97 4.16 9.07 2.54
CA GLU A 97 4.83 7.94 1.89
C GLU A 97 5.80 7.24 2.84
N ILE A 98 5.55 5.96 3.10
CA ILE A 98 6.40 5.10 3.92
C ILE A 98 6.71 3.84 3.11
N SER A 99 7.99 3.56 2.91
CA SER A 99 8.46 2.32 2.25
C SER A 99 8.82 1.27 3.29
N ARG A 100 8.50 0.01 3.00
CA ARG A 100 8.96 -1.12 3.82
C ARG A 100 10.46 -1.32 3.65
N PRO A 101 11.17 -1.79 4.69
CA PRO A 101 12.55 -2.23 4.56
C PRO A 101 12.70 -3.29 3.45
N LEU A 102 13.83 -3.25 2.75
CA LEU A 102 14.12 -4.19 1.66
C LEU A 102 14.03 -5.65 2.13
N ASP A 103 14.66 -5.94 3.26
CA ASP A 103 14.79 -7.31 3.78
C ASP A 103 13.43 -7.90 4.12
N ASP A 104 12.49 -7.10 4.66
CA ASP A 104 11.13 -7.54 4.97
C ASP A 104 10.32 -7.87 3.71
N VAL A 105 10.49 -7.05 2.66
CA VAL A 105 9.85 -7.29 1.36
C VAL A 105 10.37 -8.57 0.73
N LEU A 106 11.69 -8.79 0.77
CA LEU A 106 12.31 -9.99 0.19
C LEU A 106 11.96 -11.25 0.98
N ALA A 107 11.93 -11.18 2.32
CA ALA A 107 11.54 -12.31 3.18
C ALA A 107 10.09 -12.73 2.91
N GLU A 108 9.16 -11.78 2.74
CA GLU A 108 7.79 -12.10 2.36
C GLU A 108 7.70 -12.76 0.98
N ILE A 109 8.43 -12.23 -0.02
CA ILE A 109 8.41 -12.79 -1.38
C ILE A 109 9.03 -14.19 -1.39
N ASP A 110 10.09 -14.44 -0.66
CA ASP A 110 10.73 -15.75 -0.52
C ASP A 110 9.79 -16.76 0.14
N SER A 111 9.12 -16.37 1.22
CA SER A 111 8.07 -17.18 1.87
C SER A 111 6.94 -17.52 0.91
N LEU A 112 6.46 -16.56 0.11
CA LEU A 112 5.44 -16.78 -0.91
C LEU A 112 5.92 -17.74 -2.01
N ALA A 113 7.15 -17.58 -2.48
CA ALA A 113 7.76 -18.44 -3.49
C ALA A 113 7.87 -19.89 -3.01
N SER A 114 8.26 -20.09 -1.74
CA SER A 114 8.32 -21.41 -1.11
C SER A 114 6.97 -22.10 -1.02
N GLN A 115 5.86 -21.34 -0.92
CA GLN A 115 4.49 -21.79 -0.96
C GLN A 115 3.94 -22.05 -2.37
N GLY A 116 4.75 -21.82 -3.42
CA GLY A 116 4.36 -22.08 -4.81
C GLY A 116 3.94 -20.86 -5.63
N VAL A 117 4.06 -19.64 -5.10
CA VAL A 117 3.86 -18.41 -5.88
C VAL A 117 4.93 -18.29 -6.95
N ARG A 118 4.52 -17.91 -8.16
CA ARG A 118 5.38 -17.70 -9.33
C ARG A 118 5.29 -16.26 -9.86
N GLU A 119 4.20 -15.57 -9.59
CA GLU A 119 3.98 -14.18 -10.00
C GLU A 119 3.71 -13.31 -8.78
N VAL A 120 4.49 -12.24 -8.62
CA VAL A 120 4.24 -11.22 -7.60
C VAL A 120 3.84 -9.90 -8.23
N THR A 121 2.86 -9.22 -7.62
CA THR A 121 2.50 -7.85 -7.97
C THR A 121 2.83 -6.93 -6.80
N LEU A 122 3.81 -6.05 -7.00
CA LEU A 122 4.21 -5.06 -6.01
C LEU A 122 3.17 -3.94 -5.94
N LEU A 123 2.70 -3.65 -4.74
CA LEU A 123 1.62 -2.71 -4.47
C LEU A 123 2.09 -1.53 -3.62
N GLY A 124 1.44 -0.39 -3.85
CA GLY A 124 1.58 0.84 -3.10
C GLY A 124 0.73 1.95 -3.72
N GLN A 125 0.79 3.15 -3.19
CA GLN A 125 0.08 4.30 -3.75
C GLN A 125 0.96 5.14 -4.70
N ASN A 126 2.28 4.93 -4.65
CA ASN A 126 3.29 5.52 -5.54
C ASN A 126 4.49 4.57 -5.64
N VAL A 127 4.27 3.39 -6.24
CA VAL A 127 5.20 2.25 -6.19
C VAL A 127 6.60 2.58 -6.69
N ASN A 128 6.70 3.36 -7.77
CA ASN A 128 8.01 3.75 -8.30
C ASN A 128 8.74 4.83 -7.50
N GLY A 129 8.09 5.38 -6.46
CA GLY A 129 8.72 6.20 -5.43
C GLY A 129 9.33 5.41 -4.26
N TYR A 130 9.31 4.08 -4.31
CA TYR A 130 9.84 3.23 -3.24
C TYR A 130 11.29 3.59 -2.86
N ARG A 131 11.54 3.70 -1.55
CA ARG A 131 12.83 4.01 -0.92
C ARG A 131 12.96 3.23 0.38
N GLY A 132 13.08 1.90 0.28
CA GLY A 132 13.23 1.03 1.44
C GLY A 132 14.64 1.07 2.01
N GLU A 133 14.77 1.00 3.32
CA GLU A 133 16.05 0.88 3.98
C GLU A 133 16.60 -0.53 3.80
N LYS A 134 17.91 -0.64 3.57
CA LYS A 134 18.67 -1.90 3.57
C LYS A 134 19.27 -2.14 4.96
N HIS A 135 19.70 -3.37 5.25
CA HIS A 135 20.33 -3.75 6.52
C HIS A 135 21.58 -2.90 6.87
N ASP A 136 22.24 -2.31 5.88
CA ASP A 136 23.41 -1.44 6.06
C ASP A 136 23.05 0.04 6.27
N GLY A 137 21.76 0.37 6.35
CA GLY A 137 21.24 1.73 6.48
C GLY A 137 21.20 2.53 5.18
N THR A 138 21.63 1.96 4.06
CA THR A 138 21.50 2.62 2.75
C THR A 138 20.09 2.46 2.18
N ILE A 139 19.73 3.32 1.24
CA ILE A 139 18.39 3.31 0.63
C ILE A 139 18.40 2.49 -0.66
N CYS A 140 17.49 1.51 -0.70
CA CYS A 140 17.14 0.77 -1.90
C CYS A 140 16.07 1.53 -2.70
N ARG A 141 16.36 1.88 -3.95
CA ARG A 141 15.38 2.48 -4.87
C ARG A 141 14.54 1.41 -5.56
N PHE A 142 13.44 1.83 -6.17
CA PHE A 142 12.51 0.91 -6.83
C PHE A 142 13.16 0.05 -7.93
N SER A 143 14.01 0.63 -8.76
CA SER A 143 14.76 -0.11 -9.79
C SER A 143 15.65 -1.21 -9.18
N GLU A 144 16.34 -0.91 -8.07
CA GLU A 144 17.13 -1.90 -7.35
C GLU A 144 16.26 -3.01 -6.74
N LEU A 145 15.11 -2.64 -6.13
CA LEU A 145 14.14 -3.62 -5.62
C LEU A 145 13.70 -4.60 -6.71
N LEU A 146 13.41 -4.13 -7.93
CA LEU A 146 13.04 -4.99 -9.05
C LEU A 146 14.14 -6.01 -9.36
N HIS A 147 15.41 -5.60 -9.31
CA HIS A 147 16.55 -6.52 -9.49
C HIS A 147 16.62 -7.55 -8.35
N TYR A 148 16.49 -7.15 -7.08
CA TYR A 148 16.48 -8.07 -5.95
C TYR A 148 15.35 -9.09 -6.07
N VAL A 149 14.11 -8.64 -6.32
CA VAL A 149 12.94 -9.53 -6.49
C VAL A 149 13.14 -10.50 -7.66
N ALA A 150 13.81 -10.07 -8.75
CA ALA A 150 14.11 -10.94 -9.87
C ALA A 150 15.09 -12.07 -9.53
N HIS A 151 15.89 -11.93 -8.48
CA HIS A 151 16.83 -12.95 -8.01
C HIS A 151 16.20 -13.93 -6.99
N VAL A 152 14.99 -13.67 -6.52
CA VAL A 152 14.30 -14.63 -5.65
C VAL A 152 13.98 -15.90 -6.43
N ASP A 153 14.42 -17.04 -5.88
CA ASP A 153 14.17 -18.34 -6.46
C ASP A 153 12.69 -18.67 -6.49
N GLY A 154 12.22 -19.25 -7.57
CA GLY A 154 10.81 -19.60 -7.74
C GLY A 154 9.91 -18.49 -8.28
N ILE A 155 10.27 -17.22 -8.17
CA ILE A 155 9.54 -16.12 -8.83
C ILE A 155 9.91 -16.07 -10.31
N GLU A 156 8.91 -16.14 -11.17
CA GLU A 156 9.07 -16.14 -12.63
C GLU A 156 8.54 -14.86 -13.28
N ARG A 157 7.67 -14.11 -12.57
CA ARG A 157 7.04 -12.93 -13.12
C ARG A 157 6.84 -11.86 -12.06
N ILE A 158 7.22 -10.63 -12.41
CA ILE A 158 7.10 -9.45 -11.56
C ILE A 158 6.18 -8.45 -12.24
N ARG A 159 5.20 -7.95 -11.48
CA ARG A 159 4.31 -6.85 -11.84
C ARG A 159 4.37 -5.77 -10.79
N TYR A 160 3.98 -4.59 -11.17
CA TYR A 160 3.68 -3.51 -10.23
C TYR A 160 2.59 -2.60 -10.79
N THR A 161 1.99 -1.80 -9.91
CA THR A 161 0.91 -0.87 -10.29
C THR A 161 1.00 0.42 -9.48
N THR A 162 0.29 1.45 -9.93
CA THR A 162 0.20 2.74 -9.24
C THR A 162 1.51 3.51 -9.23
N SER A 163 1.96 3.90 -10.43
CA SER A 163 3.17 4.70 -10.64
C SER A 163 2.86 6.18 -10.86
N HIS A 164 3.84 7.03 -10.62
CA HIS A 164 3.80 8.46 -10.91
C HIS A 164 4.86 8.84 -11.93
N PRO A 165 4.55 9.61 -13.00
CA PRO A 165 5.53 9.97 -14.03
C PRO A 165 6.79 10.66 -13.50
N LEU A 166 6.65 11.51 -12.48
CA LEU A 166 7.77 12.22 -11.87
C LEU A 166 8.86 11.29 -11.28
N GLU A 167 8.47 10.10 -10.83
CA GLU A 167 9.38 9.11 -10.25
C GLU A 167 9.79 8.02 -11.26
N PHE A 168 9.40 8.17 -12.55
CA PHE A 168 9.72 7.19 -13.57
C PHE A 168 11.07 7.55 -14.22
N SER A 169 12.15 7.14 -13.55
CA SER A 169 13.54 7.43 -13.90
C SER A 169 14.12 6.46 -14.92
N ASP A 170 15.26 6.84 -15.53
CA ASP A 170 15.92 6.06 -16.58
C ASP A 170 16.33 4.65 -16.11
N ASP A 171 16.72 4.50 -14.85
CA ASP A 171 17.06 3.21 -14.25
C ASP A 171 15.85 2.24 -14.18
N ILE A 172 14.62 2.75 -14.05
CA ILE A 172 13.40 1.94 -14.17
C ILE A 172 13.18 1.53 -15.64
N ILE A 173 13.44 2.41 -16.59
CA ILE A 173 13.38 2.07 -18.04
C ILE A 173 14.39 0.97 -18.34
N GLU A 174 15.61 1.10 -17.84
CA GLU A 174 16.65 0.07 -18.00
C GLU A 174 16.24 -1.28 -17.37
N ALA A 175 15.53 -1.27 -16.22
CA ALA A 175 15.04 -2.48 -15.59
C ALA A 175 14.12 -3.29 -16.53
N TYR A 176 13.27 -2.63 -17.32
CA TYR A 176 12.46 -3.31 -18.35
C TYR A 176 13.31 -4.00 -19.43
N ALA A 177 14.46 -3.44 -19.77
CA ALA A 177 15.36 -4.05 -20.75
C ALA A 177 16.22 -5.19 -20.17
N LYS A 178 16.54 -5.10 -18.86
CA LYS A 178 17.52 -5.98 -18.20
C LYS A 178 16.90 -7.13 -17.41
N ILE A 179 15.63 -7.02 -17.00
CA ILE A 179 14.95 -8.00 -16.15
C ILE A 179 13.90 -8.78 -16.95
N PRO A 180 14.20 -9.99 -17.44
CA PRO A 180 13.27 -10.78 -18.25
C PRO A 180 12.00 -11.18 -17.49
N LYS A 181 12.05 -11.27 -16.15
CA LYS A 181 10.92 -11.58 -15.30
C LYS A 181 9.95 -10.40 -15.13
N LEU A 182 10.38 -9.15 -15.42
CA LEU A 182 9.53 -7.97 -15.36
C LEU A 182 8.62 -7.94 -16.59
N VAL A 183 7.30 -7.96 -16.36
CA VAL A 183 6.34 -7.99 -17.46
C VAL A 183 6.32 -6.68 -18.25
N SER A 184 6.12 -6.76 -19.56
CA SER A 184 5.97 -5.60 -20.46
C SER A 184 4.60 -4.92 -20.28
N HIS A 185 4.28 -4.53 -19.04
CA HIS A 185 3.05 -3.85 -18.67
C HIS A 185 3.38 -2.71 -17.71
N LEU A 186 2.97 -1.50 -18.05
CA LEU A 186 3.21 -0.30 -17.25
C LEU A 186 1.89 0.39 -16.92
N HIS A 187 1.61 0.56 -15.62
CA HIS A 187 0.54 1.41 -15.13
C HIS A 187 1.11 2.77 -14.72
N LEU A 188 1.02 3.74 -15.63
CA LEU A 188 1.59 5.10 -15.47
C LEU A 188 0.52 6.17 -15.78
N PRO A 189 -0.32 6.56 -14.81
CA PRO A 189 -1.38 7.53 -15.02
C PRO A 189 -0.82 8.94 -15.27
N VAL A 190 -0.75 9.36 -16.52
CA VAL A 190 -0.28 10.71 -16.93
C VAL A 190 -1.29 11.81 -16.64
N GLN A 191 -2.56 11.48 -16.45
CA GLN A 191 -3.70 12.33 -16.07
C GLN A 191 -4.14 13.34 -17.14
N SER A 192 -3.23 14.04 -17.83
CA SER A 192 -3.51 14.99 -18.90
C SER A 192 -2.34 15.10 -19.85
N GLY A 193 -2.61 15.42 -21.12
CA GLY A 193 -1.62 15.87 -22.11
C GLY A 193 -1.39 17.38 -22.14
N SER A 194 -2.05 18.15 -21.28
CA SER A 194 -1.94 19.61 -21.21
C SER A 194 -1.13 20.04 -20.00
N ASN A 195 -0.02 20.77 -20.22
CA ASN A 195 0.80 21.32 -19.14
C ASN A 195 0.00 22.26 -18.22
N ALA A 196 -0.92 23.04 -18.75
CA ALA A 196 -1.76 23.93 -17.95
C ALA A 196 -2.68 23.13 -17.00
N ILE A 197 -3.25 22.03 -17.47
CA ILE A 197 -4.05 21.13 -16.62
C ILE A 197 -3.17 20.39 -15.60
N LEU A 198 -2.01 19.88 -16.00
CA LEU A 198 -1.08 19.22 -15.09
C LEU A 198 -0.64 20.15 -13.96
N ALA A 199 -0.35 21.43 -14.28
CA ALA A 199 -0.02 22.45 -13.28
C ALA A 199 -1.19 22.71 -12.31
N ALA A 200 -2.43 22.83 -12.82
CA ALA A 200 -3.62 22.97 -11.99
C ALA A 200 -3.87 21.75 -11.10
N MET A 201 -3.52 20.54 -11.58
CA MET A 201 -3.57 19.28 -10.84
C MET A 201 -2.39 19.09 -9.88
N LYS A 202 -1.41 19.99 -9.84
CA LYS A 202 -0.15 19.86 -9.08
C LYS A 202 0.62 18.58 -9.39
N ARG A 203 0.69 18.21 -10.66
CA ARG A 203 1.35 16.95 -11.09
C ARG A 203 2.86 17.08 -11.28
N ASN A 204 3.38 18.25 -11.58
CA ASN A 204 4.83 18.59 -11.67
C ASN A 204 5.65 17.74 -12.67
N HIS A 205 5.02 17.22 -13.75
CA HIS A 205 5.71 16.53 -14.84
C HIS A 205 5.21 17.00 -16.19
#